data_6dcbe77fa029fe3c45cc6b598adfb16a
#
_entry.id   6dcbe77fa029fe3c45cc6b598adfb16a
#
_cell.length_a   1.000
_cell.length_b   1.000
_cell.length_c   1.000
_cell.angle_alpha   90.00
_cell.angle_beta   90.00
_cell.angle_gamma   90.00
#
_symmetry.space_group_name_H-M   'P 1'
#
loop_
_entity.id
_entity.type
_entity.pdbx_description
1 polymer ?
#
loop_
_entity_poly.entity_id
_entity_poly.type
_entity_poly.pdbx_seq_one_letter_code
_entity_poly.pdbx_strand_id
1 'polypeptide(L)'
;MDNIKQYVQQHKDRFINELIELLKIPSVSADTAYSQDVFDTADAVKESLEKAGCDVVEICDTPGYPIVYGEKIIDENLPTVLVYGHYDVEPPEPMGLCAS
;
A
#
# COMPACT_ATOMS: atom_id res chain seq x y z
N MET A 1 -6.91 -1.25 -23.52
CA MET A 1 -7.73 -1.22 -22.30
C MET A 1 -8.38 -2.56 -21.98
N ASP A 2 -8.78 -3.32 -23.02
CA ASP A 2 -9.38 -4.64 -22.78
C ASP A 2 -8.43 -5.60 -22.08
N ASN A 3 -7.12 -5.54 -22.37
CA ASN A 3 -6.12 -6.38 -21.73
C ASN A 3 -6.02 -6.11 -20.24
N ILE A 4 -6.12 -4.85 -19.83
CA ILE A 4 -6.08 -4.46 -18.42
C ILE A 4 -7.34 -4.94 -17.71
N LYS A 5 -8.50 -4.77 -18.35
CA LYS A 5 -9.77 -5.23 -17.79
C LYS A 5 -9.79 -6.74 -17.59
N GLN A 6 -9.29 -7.49 -18.57
CA GLN A 6 -9.19 -8.95 -18.47
C GLN A 6 -8.26 -9.36 -17.34
N TYR A 7 -7.11 -8.71 -17.21
CA TYR A 7 -6.15 -8.99 -16.14
C TYR A 7 -6.78 -8.77 -14.77
N VAL A 8 -7.49 -7.65 -14.60
CA VAL A 8 -8.15 -7.33 -13.33
C VAL A 8 -9.24 -8.36 -13.03
N GLN A 9 -10.04 -8.75 -14.02
CA GLN A 9 -11.09 -9.76 -13.84
C GLN A 9 -10.51 -11.12 -13.43
N GLN A 10 -9.42 -11.53 -14.06
CA GLN A 10 -8.79 -12.82 -13.78
C GLN A 10 -8.16 -12.87 -12.39
N HIS A 11 -7.68 -11.74 -11.87
CA HIS A 11 -6.96 -11.66 -10.61
C HIS A 11 -7.73 -10.92 -9.51
N LYS A 12 -9.00 -10.66 -9.74
CA LYS A 12 -9.84 -9.86 -8.84
C LYS A 12 -9.80 -10.39 -7.40
N ASP A 13 -9.97 -11.69 -7.22
CA ASP A 13 -9.98 -12.29 -5.88
C ASP A 13 -8.64 -12.14 -5.18
N ARG A 14 -7.54 -12.28 -5.92
CA ARG A 14 -6.20 -12.07 -5.40
C ARG A 14 -6.03 -10.62 -4.93
N PHE A 15 -6.45 -9.66 -5.75
CA PHE A 15 -6.32 -8.24 -5.42
C PHE A 15 -7.11 -7.88 -4.17
N ILE A 16 -8.32 -8.41 -4.05
CA ILE A 16 -9.17 -8.17 -2.87
C ILE A 16 -8.52 -8.79 -1.62
N ASN A 17 -8.02 -10.01 -1.72
CA ASN A 17 -7.37 -10.68 -0.60
C ASN A 17 -6.09 -9.96 -0.16
N GLU A 18 -5.29 -9.47 -1.10
CA GLU A 18 -4.10 -8.71 -0.78
C GLU A 18 -4.44 -7.41 -0.05
N LEU A 19 -5.50 -6.73 -0.49
CA LEU A 19 -5.98 -5.53 0.19
C LEU A 19 -6.46 -5.84 1.60
N ILE A 20 -7.22 -6.92 1.78
CA ILE A 20 -7.72 -7.34 3.09
C ILE A 20 -6.55 -7.64 4.03
N GLU A 21 -5.53 -8.35 3.56
CA GLU A 21 -4.36 -8.65 4.39
C GLU A 21 -3.63 -7.36 4.83
N LEU A 22 -3.53 -6.39 3.94
CA LEU A 22 -2.94 -5.11 4.28
C LEU A 22 -3.79 -4.37 5.33
N LEU A 23 -5.11 -4.40 5.16
CA LEU A 23 -6.05 -3.72 6.07
C LEU A 23 -6.12 -4.36 7.46
N LYS A 24 -5.68 -5.60 7.60
CA LYS A 24 -5.61 -6.26 8.91
C LYS A 24 -4.54 -5.67 9.81
N ILE A 25 -3.56 -4.98 9.25
CA ILE A 25 -2.54 -4.29 10.04
C ILE A 25 -3.16 -2.97 10.50
N PRO A 26 -3.30 -2.74 11.81
CA PRO A 26 -3.97 -1.52 12.29
C PRO A 26 -3.02 -0.31 12.22
N SER A 27 -2.75 0.18 11.02
CA SER A 27 -1.83 1.29 10.77
C SER A 27 -2.48 2.64 11.10
N VAL A 28 -2.93 2.80 12.34
CA VAL A 28 -3.60 4.01 12.81
C VAL A 28 -2.53 5.05 13.15
N SER A 29 -2.28 5.98 12.24
CA SER A 29 -1.20 6.96 12.39
C SER A 29 -1.48 8.02 13.44
N ALA A 30 -2.75 8.26 13.74
CA ALA A 30 -3.15 9.28 14.71
C ALA A 30 -2.96 8.85 16.17
N ASP A 31 -2.68 7.57 16.43
CA ASP A 31 -2.53 7.04 17.77
C ASP A 31 -1.16 6.37 17.92
N THR A 32 -0.36 6.88 18.86
CA THR A 32 0.99 6.35 19.07
C THR A 32 1.03 4.90 19.54
N ALA A 33 -0.08 4.38 20.07
CA ALA A 33 -0.18 2.98 20.44
C ALA A 33 -0.04 2.05 19.23
N TYR A 34 -0.30 2.56 18.03
CA TYR A 34 -0.21 1.81 16.78
C TYR A 34 1.01 2.19 15.93
N SER A 35 2.00 2.86 16.52
CA SER A 35 3.21 3.28 15.78
C SER A 35 3.91 2.12 15.11
N GLN A 36 4.09 1.01 15.81
CA GLN A 36 4.77 -0.16 15.25
C GLN A 36 3.96 -0.72 14.06
N ASP A 37 2.65 -0.71 14.17
CA ASP A 37 1.79 -1.19 13.08
C ASP A 37 1.94 -0.34 11.82
N VAL A 38 2.16 0.97 11.96
CA VAL A 38 2.42 1.84 10.81
C VAL A 38 3.74 1.46 10.14
N PHE A 39 4.80 1.21 10.92
CA PHE A 39 6.07 0.75 10.38
C PHE A 39 5.95 -0.63 9.73
N ASP A 40 5.20 -1.53 10.34
CA ASP A 40 4.96 -2.86 9.77
C ASP A 40 4.21 -2.78 8.44
N THR A 41 3.27 -1.85 8.34
CA THR A 41 2.53 -1.61 7.11
C THR A 41 3.44 -1.06 6.02
N ALA A 42 4.37 -0.16 6.36
CA ALA A 42 5.35 0.33 5.41
C ALA A 42 6.19 -0.83 4.84
N ASP A 43 6.61 -1.76 5.69
CA ASP A 43 7.33 -2.96 5.24
C ASP A 43 6.48 -3.83 4.32
N ALA A 44 5.19 -3.99 4.64
CA ALA A 44 4.27 -4.77 3.81
C ALA A 44 4.07 -4.12 2.44
N VAL A 45 3.95 -2.80 2.39
CA VAL A 45 3.83 -2.05 1.13
C VAL A 45 5.10 -2.20 0.31
N LYS A 46 6.27 -2.10 0.94
CA LYS A 46 7.56 -2.31 0.28
C LYS A 46 7.60 -3.69 -0.37
N GLU A 47 7.26 -4.71 0.38
CA GLU A 47 7.24 -6.09 -0.12
C GLU A 47 6.28 -6.23 -1.31
N SER A 48 5.12 -5.61 -1.23
CA SER A 48 4.12 -5.64 -2.31
C SER A 48 4.66 -5.00 -3.58
N LEU A 49 5.36 -3.86 -3.47
CA LEU A 49 5.97 -3.20 -4.63
C LEU A 49 7.09 -4.04 -5.23
N GLU A 50 7.89 -4.70 -4.40
CA GLU A 50 8.93 -5.61 -4.87
C GLU A 50 8.33 -6.78 -5.64
N LYS A 51 7.26 -7.37 -5.13
CA LYS A 51 6.55 -8.47 -5.80
C LYS A 51 5.90 -8.01 -7.11
N ALA A 52 5.47 -6.77 -7.18
CA ALA A 52 4.89 -6.20 -8.39
C ALA A 52 5.93 -5.95 -9.49
N GLY A 53 7.21 -6.04 -9.18
CA GLY A 53 8.28 -5.91 -10.16
C GLY A 53 8.91 -4.53 -10.24
N CYS A 54 8.76 -3.70 -9.22
CA CYS A 54 9.47 -2.42 -9.17
C CYS A 54 10.98 -2.66 -9.15
N ASP A 55 11.71 -1.88 -9.92
CA ASP A 55 13.16 -2.00 -10.02
C ASP A 55 13.87 -1.41 -8.81
N VAL A 56 13.29 -0.35 -8.23
CA VAL A 56 13.79 0.30 -7.04
C VAL A 56 12.63 0.40 -6.05
N VAL A 57 12.83 -0.07 -4.83
CA VAL A 57 11.88 0.10 -3.73
C VAL A 57 12.66 0.48 -2.48
N GLU A 58 12.30 1.61 -1.88
CA GLU A 58 12.99 2.13 -0.70
C GLU A 58 11.98 2.60 0.35
N ILE A 59 12.34 2.39 1.61
CA ILE A 59 11.66 3.02 2.73
C ILE A 59 12.50 4.23 3.11
N CYS A 60 11.92 5.41 2.93
CA CYS A 60 12.59 6.69 3.18
C CYS A 60 12.18 7.22 4.55
N ASP A 61 13.15 7.33 5.44
CA ASP A 61 12.91 7.85 6.78
C ASP A 61 12.57 9.34 6.73
N THR A 62 11.63 9.74 7.58
CA THR A 62 11.22 11.13 7.75
C THR A 62 11.19 11.44 9.26
N PRO A 63 11.03 12.70 9.65
CA PRO A 63 10.80 13.02 11.07
C PRO A 63 9.54 12.37 11.65
N GLY A 64 8.57 12.01 10.78
CA GLY A 64 7.38 11.27 11.17
C GLY A 64 7.46 9.83 10.72
N TYR A 65 6.37 9.33 10.12
CA TYR A 65 6.34 7.98 9.58
C TYR A 65 7.05 7.92 8.22
N PRO A 66 7.60 6.76 7.86
CA PRO A 66 8.39 6.64 6.64
C PRO A 66 7.55 6.71 5.38
N ILE A 67 8.19 7.11 4.30
CA ILE A 67 7.60 7.09 2.96
C ILE A 67 8.12 5.84 2.25
N VAL A 68 7.24 5.10 1.60
CA VAL A 68 7.64 3.98 0.76
C VAL A 68 7.65 4.47 -0.68
N TYR A 69 8.81 4.37 -1.32
CA TYR A 69 9.03 4.80 -2.69
C TYR A 69 9.28 3.59 -3.57
N GLY A 70 8.58 3.50 -4.69
CA GLY A 70 8.82 2.46 -5.68
C GLY A 70 8.90 3.04 -7.07
N GLU A 71 9.74 2.45 -7.91
CA GLU A 71 10.01 2.95 -9.24
C GLU A 71 10.12 1.80 -10.23
N LYS A 72 9.50 2.00 -11.38
CA LYS A 72 9.62 1.09 -12.53
C LYS A 72 9.74 1.94 -13.79
N ILE A 73 10.95 2.05 -14.31
CA ILE A 73 11.22 2.80 -15.55
C ILE A 73 11.54 1.79 -16.64
N ILE A 74 10.66 1.69 -17.62
CA ILE A 74 10.83 0.78 -18.76
C ILE A 74 11.67 1.43 -19.83
N ASP A 75 11.38 2.71 -20.12
CA ASP A 75 12.06 3.46 -21.17
C ASP A 75 12.02 4.95 -20.79
N GLU A 76 13.19 5.57 -20.68
CA GLU A 76 13.31 6.99 -20.30
C GLU A 76 12.64 7.95 -21.29
N ASN A 77 12.44 7.49 -22.51
CA ASN A 77 11.78 8.28 -23.54
C ASN A 77 10.25 8.25 -23.47
N LEU A 78 9.69 7.37 -22.65
CA LEU A 78 8.25 7.27 -22.46
C LEU A 78 7.79 8.17 -21.31
N PRO A 79 6.54 8.64 -21.35
CA PRO A 79 5.99 9.42 -20.24
C PRO A 79 6.01 8.60 -18.94
N THR A 80 6.22 9.31 -17.84
CA THR A 80 6.23 8.71 -16.51
C THR A 80 4.93 9.06 -15.78
N VAL A 81 4.30 8.06 -15.17
CA VAL A 81 3.11 8.24 -14.34
C VAL A 81 3.53 8.20 -12.89
N LEU A 82 3.15 9.25 -12.14
CA LEU A 82 3.36 9.30 -10.70
C LEU A 82 2.08 8.88 -10.01
N VAL A 83 2.16 7.84 -9.18
CA VAL A 83 1.04 7.37 -8.37
C VAL A 83 1.31 7.73 -6.92
N TYR A 84 0.32 8.34 -6.28
CA TYR A 84 0.38 8.70 -4.86
C TYR A 84 -0.74 8.01 -4.12
N GLY A 85 -0.44 7.47 -2.95
CA GLY A 85 -1.42 6.90 -2.05
C GLY A 85 -0.91 6.96 -0.62
N HIS A 86 -1.80 6.75 0.34
CA HIS A 86 -1.39 6.65 1.75
C HIS A 86 -1.70 5.24 2.27
N TYR A 87 -0.93 4.82 3.26
CA TYR A 87 -1.05 3.47 3.82
C TYR A 87 -1.56 3.45 5.25
N ASP A 88 -1.82 4.60 5.84
CA ASP A 88 -2.43 4.66 7.16
C ASP A 88 -3.95 4.55 7.07
N VAL A 89 -4.56 4.24 8.20
CA VAL A 89 -6.02 4.14 8.31
C VAL A 89 -6.50 4.99 9.48
N GLU A 90 -7.79 5.34 9.44
CA GLU A 90 -8.43 6.02 10.55
C GLU A 90 -8.85 5.03 11.62
N PRO A 91 -8.89 5.43 12.90
CA PRO A 91 -9.41 4.54 13.94
C PRO A 91 -10.89 4.27 13.71
N PRO A 92 -11.34 3.03 13.88
CA PRO A 92 -12.77 2.72 13.80
C PRO A 92 -13.48 3.35 15.00
N GLU A 93 -14.40 4.25 14.74
CA GLU A 93 -15.06 4.97 15.83
C GLU A 93 -16.52 5.29 15.44
N PRO A 94 -17.48 4.95 16.33
CA PRO A 94 -17.30 4.12 17.52
C PRO A 94 -17.21 2.63 17.17
N MET A 95 -16.33 1.91 17.83
CA MET A 95 -16.13 0.48 17.59
C MET A 95 -17.43 -0.32 17.71
N GLY A 96 -18.26 0.01 18.68
CA GLY A 96 -19.52 -0.70 18.91
C GLY A 96 -20.54 -0.57 17.78
N LEU A 97 -20.35 0.39 16.87
CA LEU A 97 -21.23 0.61 15.73
C LEU A 97 -20.65 0.10 14.42
N CYS A 98 -19.40 -0.34 14.43
CA CYS A 98 -18.79 -0.92 13.24
C CYS A 98 -19.43 -2.27 12.93
N ALA A 99 -20.09 -2.37 11.78
CA ALA A 99 -20.57 -3.63 11.28
C ALA A 99 -19.38 -4.41 10.74
N SER A 100 -19.20 -5.61 11.21
CA SER A 100 -18.11 -6.47 10.80
C SER A 100 -18.11 -6.80 9.31
#